data_fdd217f01fa67238ab0c519cc52cd6b4
#
_entry.id   fdd217f01fa67238ab0c519cc52cd6b4
#
_cell.length_a   1.000
_cell.length_b   1.000
_cell.length_c   1.000
_cell.angle_alpha   90.00
_cell.angle_beta   90.00
_cell.angle_gamma   90.00
#
_symmetry.space_group_name_H-M   'P 1'
#
loop_
_entity.id
_entity.type
_entity.pdbx_description
1 polymer ?
#
loop_
_entity_poly.entity_id
_entity_poly.type
_entity_poly.pdbx_seq_one_letter_code
_entity_poly.pdbx_strand_id
1 'polypeptide(L)'
;MLTVGNYLCDRLAALNVHHVFGVPGDYVLGLMDVILDSPVGLVCTCNELNAGYAADAYARVRGMGAVCITYGVGGFSLINAVVGAYAERVPLVVISGAPSRAMRRSHLLLHHTTGDFNLQQAMMEKITVAAVSLSEPSQAASQIDQALAACLHHKRPVYIEIPADLVNQPYAEPIAPVTLESKLTDTAALNEAVQEAVELLNRAERPIILA
;
A
#
# COMPACT_ATOMS: atom_id res chain seq x y z
N MET A 1 0.41 -17.12 17.24
CA MET A 1 1.74 -17.02 16.58
C MET A 1 1.63 -15.89 15.60
N LEU A 2 2.55 -14.92 15.60
CA LEU A 2 2.49 -13.78 14.68
C LEU A 2 2.83 -14.23 13.26
N THR A 3 1.98 -13.88 12.29
CA THR A 3 2.10 -14.31 10.90
C THR A 3 2.40 -13.11 9.97
N VAL A 4 2.77 -13.39 8.72
CA VAL A 4 2.98 -12.34 7.70
C VAL A 4 1.75 -11.43 7.55
N GLY A 5 0.55 -12.01 7.58
CA GLY A 5 -0.70 -11.23 7.54
C GLY A 5 -0.89 -10.35 8.77
N ASN A 6 -0.62 -10.88 9.98
CA ASN A 6 -0.68 -10.07 11.21
C ASN A 6 0.34 -8.92 11.16
N TYR A 7 1.58 -9.21 10.72
CA TYR A 7 2.61 -8.18 10.60
C TYR A 7 2.16 -7.01 9.71
N LEU A 8 1.61 -7.31 8.53
CA LEU A 8 1.08 -6.27 7.65
C LEU A 8 -0.01 -5.42 8.34
N CYS A 9 -0.97 -6.06 9.02
CA CYS A 9 -2.04 -5.36 9.71
C CYS A 9 -1.51 -4.47 10.84
N ASP A 10 -0.56 -4.96 11.64
CA ASP A 10 0.07 -4.20 12.73
C ASP A 10 0.83 -2.99 12.18
N ARG A 11 1.54 -3.15 11.05
CA ARG A 11 2.24 -2.02 10.40
C ARG A 11 1.28 -0.98 9.83
N LEU A 12 0.16 -1.40 9.22
CA LEU A 12 -0.88 -0.48 8.76
C LEU A 12 -1.49 0.30 9.93
N ALA A 13 -1.83 -0.39 11.04
CA ALA A 13 -2.36 0.24 12.24
C ALA A 13 -1.36 1.26 12.84
N ALA A 14 -0.07 0.92 12.91
CA ALA A 14 0.99 1.82 13.37
C ALA A 14 1.14 3.08 12.50
N LEU A 15 0.71 3.01 11.23
CA LEU A 15 0.66 4.13 10.29
C LEU A 15 -0.70 4.87 10.29
N ASN A 16 -1.54 4.65 11.31
CA ASN A 16 -2.89 5.23 11.45
C ASN A 16 -3.86 4.85 10.31
N VAL A 17 -3.62 3.74 9.62
CA VAL A 17 -4.58 3.14 8.70
C VAL A 17 -5.53 2.27 9.51
N HIS A 18 -6.74 2.77 9.79
CA HIS A 18 -7.73 2.07 10.61
C HIS A 18 -8.75 1.30 9.76
N HIS A 19 -8.77 1.49 8.45
CA HIS A 19 -9.66 0.80 7.52
C HIS A 19 -8.93 0.39 6.25
N VAL A 20 -9.16 -0.84 5.82
CA VAL A 20 -8.78 -1.36 4.51
C VAL A 20 -10.06 -1.52 3.69
N PHE A 21 -10.05 -0.98 2.49
CA PHE A 21 -11.17 -1.12 1.54
C PHE A 21 -10.91 -2.30 0.62
N GLY A 22 -11.95 -3.06 0.24
CA GLY A 22 -11.68 -4.23 -0.58
C GLY A 22 -12.91 -4.95 -1.12
N VAL A 23 -12.63 -5.99 -1.89
CA VAL A 23 -13.62 -6.91 -2.42
C VAL A 23 -13.12 -8.34 -2.15
N PRO A 24 -13.93 -9.19 -1.51
CA PRO A 24 -13.57 -10.59 -1.30
C PRO A 24 -13.38 -11.35 -2.62
N GLY A 25 -12.40 -12.22 -2.64
CA GLY A 25 -12.12 -13.10 -3.77
C GLY A 25 -11.15 -14.21 -3.39
N ASP A 26 -11.14 -15.31 -4.14
CA ASP A 26 -10.54 -16.59 -3.75
C ASP A 26 -9.08 -16.50 -3.27
N TYR A 27 -8.29 -15.65 -3.90
CA TYR A 27 -6.86 -15.55 -3.54
C TYR A 27 -6.58 -14.62 -2.37
N VAL A 28 -7.60 -13.95 -1.81
CA VAL A 28 -7.41 -12.95 -0.75
C VAL A 28 -8.23 -13.27 0.51
N LEU A 29 -9.12 -14.28 0.50
CA LEU A 29 -9.99 -14.59 1.64
C LEU A 29 -9.21 -14.81 2.93
N GLY A 30 -8.16 -15.64 2.91
CA GLY A 30 -7.36 -15.90 4.10
C GLY A 30 -6.66 -14.65 4.66
N LEU A 31 -6.32 -13.67 3.82
CA LEU A 31 -5.80 -12.39 4.29
C LEU A 31 -6.92 -11.51 4.85
N MET A 32 -8.09 -11.53 4.24
CA MET A 32 -9.24 -10.78 4.74
C MET A 32 -9.71 -11.30 6.11
N ASP A 33 -9.64 -12.61 6.35
CA ASP A 33 -9.90 -13.18 7.68
C ASP A 33 -8.90 -12.61 8.72
N VAL A 34 -7.62 -12.53 8.37
CA VAL A 34 -6.62 -11.90 9.27
C VAL A 34 -6.91 -10.42 9.49
N ILE A 35 -7.35 -9.67 8.47
CA ILE A 35 -7.73 -8.27 8.61
C ILE A 35 -8.93 -8.14 9.55
N LEU A 36 -9.95 -8.99 9.44
CA LEU A 36 -11.13 -8.97 10.31
C LEU A 36 -10.80 -9.23 11.79
N ASP A 37 -9.78 -10.05 12.05
CA ASP A 37 -9.29 -10.36 13.40
C ASP A 37 -8.24 -9.35 13.91
N SER A 38 -7.94 -8.29 13.14
CA SER A 38 -6.92 -7.29 13.42
C SER A 38 -7.51 -5.97 13.96
N PRO A 39 -6.68 -5.02 14.42
CA PRO A 39 -7.13 -3.67 14.76
C PRO A 39 -7.63 -2.85 13.56
N VAL A 40 -7.43 -3.35 12.33
CA VAL A 40 -7.80 -2.64 11.10
C VAL A 40 -9.15 -3.14 10.60
N GLY A 41 -10.13 -2.24 10.46
CA GLY A 41 -11.45 -2.58 9.95
C GLY A 41 -11.45 -2.88 8.45
N LEU A 42 -12.21 -3.90 8.01
CA LEU A 42 -12.43 -4.19 6.60
C LEU A 42 -13.74 -3.53 6.14
N VAL A 43 -13.67 -2.74 5.06
CA VAL A 43 -14.83 -2.12 4.41
C VAL A 43 -14.96 -2.69 3.00
N CYS A 44 -15.98 -3.53 2.80
CA CYS A 44 -16.28 -4.10 1.50
C CYS A 44 -17.03 -3.10 0.61
N THR A 45 -16.70 -3.09 -0.68
CA THR A 45 -17.29 -2.21 -1.69
C THR A 45 -17.95 -3.01 -2.81
N CYS A 46 -18.66 -2.33 -3.74
CA CYS A 46 -19.35 -2.99 -4.84
C CYS A 46 -18.40 -3.64 -5.86
N ASN A 47 -17.22 -3.02 -6.06
CA ASN A 47 -16.16 -3.53 -6.93
C ASN A 47 -14.82 -2.90 -6.53
N GLU A 48 -13.74 -3.40 -7.15
CA GLU A 48 -12.36 -3.01 -6.80
C GLU A 48 -12.05 -1.55 -7.15
N LEU A 49 -12.63 -1.01 -8.21
CA LEU A 49 -12.46 0.41 -8.57
C LEU A 49 -13.05 1.32 -7.48
N ASN A 50 -14.22 0.97 -6.94
CA ASN A 50 -14.80 1.68 -5.80
C ASN A 50 -13.91 1.57 -4.57
N ALA A 51 -13.35 0.36 -4.30
CA ALA A 51 -12.40 0.16 -3.20
C ALA A 51 -11.18 1.08 -3.34
N GLY A 52 -10.62 1.17 -4.55
CA GLY A 52 -9.49 2.03 -4.85
C GLY A 52 -9.76 3.50 -4.61
N TYR A 53 -10.88 4.02 -5.11
CA TYR A 53 -11.26 5.42 -4.88
C TYR A 53 -11.64 5.71 -3.42
N ALA A 54 -12.25 4.76 -2.71
CA ALA A 54 -12.51 4.91 -1.29
C ALA A 54 -11.20 4.99 -0.49
N ALA A 55 -10.22 4.14 -0.80
CA ALA A 55 -8.90 4.16 -0.18
C ALA A 55 -8.10 5.42 -0.55
N ASP A 56 -8.20 5.92 -1.79
CA ASP A 56 -7.62 7.21 -2.22
C ASP A 56 -8.20 8.36 -1.40
N ALA A 57 -9.54 8.46 -1.32
CA ALA A 57 -10.20 9.50 -0.54
C ALA A 57 -9.82 9.42 0.96
N TYR A 58 -9.76 8.20 1.52
CA TYR A 58 -9.30 7.98 2.88
C TYR A 58 -7.86 8.47 3.08
N ALA A 59 -6.96 8.16 2.14
CA ALA A 59 -5.57 8.60 2.20
C ALA A 59 -5.43 10.12 2.21
N ARG A 60 -6.24 10.84 1.44
CA ARG A 60 -6.25 12.32 1.40
C ARG A 60 -6.62 12.93 2.75
N VAL A 61 -7.47 12.27 3.53
CA VAL A 61 -7.92 12.75 4.85
C VAL A 61 -7.03 12.28 5.98
N ARG A 62 -6.56 11.02 5.89
CA ARG A 62 -5.84 10.34 6.99
C ARG A 62 -4.32 10.24 6.80
N GLY A 63 -3.83 10.61 5.62
CA GLY A 63 -2.40 10.59 5.30
C GLY A 63 -1.91 9.30 4.61
N MET A 64 -2.63 8.19 4.73
CA MET A 64 -2.38 6.93 4.03
C MET A 64 -3.67 6.13 3.94
N GLY A 65 -3.89 5.44 2.82
CA GLY A 65 -5.00 4.52 2.60
C GLY A 65 -4.53 3.14 2.21
N ALA A 66 -5.38 2.13 2.37
CA ALA A 66 -5.08 0.77 1.95
C ALA A 66 -6.29 0.13 1.25
N VAL A 67 -6.00 -0.63 0.19
CA VAL A 67 -6.98 -1.41 -0.56
C VAL A 67 -6.51 -2.85 -0.65
N CYS A 68 -7.43 -3.81 -0.44
CA CYS A 68 -7.14 -5.24 -0.45
C CYS A 68 -8.05 -5.94 -1.48
N ILE A 69 -7.45 -6.60 -2.46
CA ILE A 69 -8.17 -7.16 -3.62
C ILE A 69 -7.63 -8.54 -4.00
N THR A 70 -8.42 -9.28 -4.75
CA THR A 70 -8.00 -10.57 -5.31
C THR A 70 -7.05 -10.39 -6.50
N TYR A 71 -6.34 -11.47 -6.84
CA TYR A 71 -5.38 -11.53 -7.95
C TYR A 71 -6.06 -11.44 -9.32
N GLY A 72 -5.32 -10.95 -10.30
CA GLY A 72 -5.72 -10.89 -11.70
C GLY A 72 -6.83 -9.87 -11.93
N VAL A 73 -8.03 -10.33 -12.14
CA VAL A 73 -9.19 -9.48 -12.50
C VAL A 73 -9.45 -8.36 -11.49
N GLY A 74 -9.24 -8.62 -10.19
CA GLY A 74 -9.37 -7.60 -9.15
C GLY A 74 -8.28 -6.54 -9.25
N GLY A 75 -7.02 -6.98 -9.42
CA GLY A 75 -5.88 -6.08 -9.59
C GLY A 75 -6.01 -5.18 -10.84
N PHE A 76 -6.47 -5.75 -11.95
CA PHE A 76 -6.65 -4.98 -13.19
C PHE A 76 -7.83 -4.02 -13.12
N SER A 77 -8.91 -4.38 -12.43
CA SER A 77 -10.04 -3.50 -12.17
C SER A 77 -9.62 -2.23 -11.38
N LEU A 78 -8.60 -2.35 -10.54
CA LEU A 78 -8.11 -1.28 -9.67
C LEU A 78 -7.17 -0.27 -10.37
N ILE A 79 -6.57 -0.61 -11.50
CA ILE A 79 -5.48 0.15 -12.14
C ILE A 79 -5.81 1.64 -12.28
N ASN A 80 -7.02 1.99 -12.68
CA ASN A 80 -7.40 3.39 -12.89
C ASN A 80 -7.29 4.23 -11.61
N ALA A 81 -7.72 3.69 -10.47
CA ALA A 81 -7.59 4.38 -9.19
C ALA A 81 -6.11 4.51 -8.77
N VAL A 82 -5.30 3.48 -8.99
CA VAL A 82 -3.86 3.50 -8.66
C VAL A 82 -3.11 4.53 -9.51
N VAL A 83 -3.39 4.62 -10.81
CA VAL A 83 -2.80 5.63 -11.70
C VAL A 83 -3.18 7.04 -11.24
N GLY A 84 -4.46 7.27 -10.87
CA GLY A 84 -4.91 8.54 -10.32
C GLY A 84 -4.16 8.91 -9.04
N ALA A 85 -4.07 7.98 -8.09
CA ALA A 85 -3.32 8.16 -6.85
C ALA A 85 -1.81 8.43 -7.11
N TYR A 86 -1.21 7.76 -8.10
CA TYR A 86 0.18 8.01 -8.49
C TYR A 86 0.39 9.43 -9.03
N ALA A 87 -0.49 9.88 -9.93
CA ALA A 87 -0.41 11.20 -10.55
C ALA A 87 -0.56 12.31 -9.51
N GLU A 88 -1.48 12.14 -8.57
CA GLU A 88 -1.81 13.16 -7.57
C GLU A 88 -1.06 13.02 -6.24
N ARG A 89 -0.05 12.15 -6.18
CA ARG A 89 0.77 11.92 -4.99
C ARG A 89 -0.04 11.55 -3.75
N VAL A 90 -0.93 10.55 -3.91
CA VAL A 90 -1.72 9.99 -2.82
C VAL A 90 -1.05 8.72 -2.29
N PRO A 91 -0.69 8.65 -1.00
CA PRO A 91 -0.10 7.45 -0.40
C PRO A 91 -1.12 6.32 -0.29
N LEU A 92 -1.06 5.37 -1.20
CA LEU A 92 -2.00 4.25 -1.29
C LEU A 92 -1.25 2.92 -1.23
N VAL A 93 -1.61 2.05 -0.28
CA VAL A 93 -1.08 0.69 -0.19
C VAL A 93 -2.03 -0.26 -0.91
N VAL A 94 -1.60 -0.76 -2.05
CA VAL A 94 -2.34 -1.78 -2.81
C VAL A 94 -1.89 -3.15 -2.36
N ILE A 95 -2.78 -3.91 -1.74
CA ILE A 95 -2.56 -5.26 -1.25
C ILE A 95 -3.32 -6.22 -2.13
N SER A 96 -2.63 -7.17 -2.75
CA SER A 96 -3.23 -8.22 -3.57
C SER A 96 -2.98 -9.59 -2.95
N GLY A 97 -4.03 -10.37 -2.78
CA GLY A 97 -3.84 -11.80 -2.64
C GLY A 97 -3.29 -12.40 -3.94
N ALA A 98 -2.76 -13.60 -3.88
CA ALA A 98 -2.24 -14.27 -5.08
C ALA A 98 -2.30 -15.79 -4.94
N PRO A 99 -2.28 -16.54 -6.07
CA PRO A 99 -2.15 -17.99 -6.03
C PRO A 99 -0.96 -18.42 -5.18
N SER A 100 -1.09 -19.55 -4.49
CA SER A 100 0.02 -20.09 -3.71
C SER A 100 1.27 -20.31 -4.56
N ARG A 101 2.45 -20.26 -3.92
CA ARG A 101 3.73 -20.47 -4.61
C ARG A 101 3.80 -21.83 -5.33
N ALA A 102 3.18 -22.85 -4.75
CA ALA A 102 3.07 -24.17 -5.37
C ALA A 102 2.20 -24.15 -6.64
N MET A 103 1.06 -23.47 -6.60
CA MET A 103 0.16 -23.34 -7.76
C MET A 103 0.84 -22.61 -8.92
N ARG A 104 1.62 -21.56 -8.66
CA ARG A 104 2.38 -20.84 -9.70
C ARG A 104 3.41 -21.70 -10.42
N ARG A 105 3.99 -22.70 -9.73
CA ARG A 105 4.99 -23.62 -10.31
C ARG A 105 4.39 -24.77 -11.09
N SER A 106 3.10 -25.05 -10.92
CA SER A 106 2.45 -26.26 -11.44
C SER A 106 2.01 -26.18 -12.89
N HIS A 107 2.16 -25.04 -13.57
CA HIS A 107 1.66 -24.79 -14.92
C HIS A 107 0.15 -25.07 -15.10
N LEU A 108 -0.61 -25.03 -14.00
CA LEU A 108 -2.05 -25.20 -14.02
C LEU A 108 -2.74 -23.98 -14.62
N LEU A 109 -3.81 -24.21 -15.36
CA LEU A 109 -4.71 -23.16 -15.78
C LEU A 109 -5.54 -22.74 -14.56
N LEU A 110 -5.17 -21.60 -13.96
CA LEU A 110 -5.90 -21.04 -12.83
C LEU A 110 -6.87 -19.97 -13.31
N HIS A 111 -8.06 -19.91 -12.66
CA HIS A 111 -9.02 -18.85 -12.93
C HIS A 111 -8.43 -17.47 -12.57
N HIS A 112 -8.94 -16.42 -13.18
CA HIS A 112 -8.50 -15.03 -12.99
C HIS A 112 -7.06 -14.75 -13.45
N THR A 113 -6.41 -15.69 -14.12
CA THR A 113 -5.03 -15.51 -14.62
C THR A 113 -4.95 -15.63 -16.13
N THR A 114 -3.98 -15.00 -16.72
CA THR A 114 -3.65 -15.13 -18.14
C THR A 114 -2.65 -16.27 -18.40
N GLY A 115 -2.19 -16.95 -17.34
CA GLY A 115 -1.09 -17.90 -17.38
C GLY A 115 0.29 -17.26 -17.11
N ASP A 116 0.41 -15.95 -17.22
CA ASP A 116 1.59 -15.20 -16.80
C ASP A 116 1.39 -14.64 -15.39
N PHE A 117 2.04 -15.29 -14.42
CA PHE A 117 1.96 -14.89 -13.00
C PHE A 117 2.79 -13.64 -12.66
N ASN A 118 3.55 -13.09 -13.59
CA ASN A 118 4.30 -11.85 -13.39
C ASN A 118 3.55 -10.64 -13.96
N LEU A 119 2.54 -10.84 -14.78
CA LEU A 119 1.84 -9.77 -15.51
C LEU A 119 1.32 -8.68 -14.56
N GLN A 120 0.62 -9.04 -13.49
CA GLN A 120 0.05 -8.06 -12.57
C GLN A 120 1.14 -7.23 -11.88
N GLN A 121 2.19 -7.88 -11.37
CA GLN A 121 3.31 -7.18 -10.76
C GLN A 121 3.99 -6.24 -11.77
N ALA A 122 4.27 -6.71 -12.98
CA ALA A 122 4.91 -5.90 -14.02
C ALA A 122 4.09 -4.66 -14.42
N MET A 123 2.76 -4.76 -14.41
CA MET A 123 1.87 -3.61 -14.61
C MET A 123 1.91 -2.65 -13.43
N MET A 124 1.85 -3.16 -12.20
CA MET A 124 1.92 -2.35 -10.98
C MET A 124 3.27 -1.63 -10.82
N GLU A 125 4.38 -2.22 -11.25
CA GLU A 125 5.70 -1.57 -11.29
C GLU A 125 5.72 -0.26 -12.10
N LYS A 126 4.84 -0.10 -13.07
CA LYS A 126 4.75 1.12 -13.90
C LYS A 126 3.95 2.24 -13.26
N ILE A 127 3.13 1.92 -12.27
CA ILE A 127 2.15 2.85 -11.68
C ILE A 127 2.27 2.94 -10.16
N THR A 128 3.33 2.37 -9.58
CA THR A 128 3.67 2.45 -8.15
C THR A 128 5.15 2.79 -7.97
N VAL A 129 5.52 3.27 -6.79
CA VAL A 129 6.94 3.56 -6.47
C VAL A 129 7.69 2.36 -5.93
N ALA A 130 6.97 1.32 -5.52
CA ALA A 130 7.50 0.03 -5.16
C ALA A 130 6.42 -1.04 -5.43
N ALA A 131 6.82 -2.14 -6.05
CA ALA A 131 5.96 -3.30 -6.26
C ALA A 131 6.72 -4.55 -5.82
N VAL A 132 6.18 -5.27 -4.85
CA VAL A 132 6.79 -6.47 -4.29
C VAL A 132 5.82 -7.64 -4.31
N SER A 133 6.27 -8.80 -4.76
CA SER A 133 5.60 -10.08 -4.58
C SER A 133 6.37 -10.88 -3.52
N LEU A 134 5.74 -11.10 -2.38
CA LEU A 134 6.36 -11.83 -1.28
C LEU A 134 6.58 -13.29 -1.67
N SER A 135 7.78 -13.83 -1.42
CA SER A 135 8.13 -15.21 -1.74
C SER A 135 8.59 -16.03 -0.55
N GLU A 136 9.28 -15.38 0.39
CA GLU A 136 9.88 -16.03 1.55
C GLU A 136 9.43 -15.40 2.86
N PRO A 137 8.91 -16.20 3.83
CA PRO A 137 8.47 -15.69 5.13
C PRO A 137 9.54 -14.91 5.87
N SER A 138 10.81 -15.34 5.76
CA SER A 138 11.94 -14.70 6.41
C SER A 138 12.26 -13.29 5.91
N GLN A 139 11.82 -12.94 4.70
CA GLN A 139 12.04 -11.63 4.08
C GLN A 139 10.78 -10.76 4.08
N ALA A 140 9.61 -11.36 4.33
CA ALA A 140 8.32 -10.71 4.15
C ALA A 140 8.19 -9.43 4.98
N ALA A 141 8.55 -9.44 6.25
CA ALA A 141 8.46 -8.28 7.13
C ALA A 141 9.33 -7.10 6.63
N SER A 142 10.58 -7.38 6.24
CA SER A 142 11.48 -6.36 5.68
C SER A 142 10.97 -5.79 4.35
N GLN A 143 10.41 -6.63 3.48
CA GLN A 143 9.85 -6.20 2.20
C GLN A 143 8.60 -5.35 2.38
N ILE A 144 7.72 -5.70 3.32
CA ILE A 144 6.55 -4.90 3.70
C ILE A 144 7.00 -3.54 4.20
N ASP A 145 7.94 -3.47 5.14
CA ASP A 145 8.45 -2.22 5.70
C ASP A 145 9.07 -1.32 4.63
N GLN A 146 9.87 -1.88 3.72
CA GLN A 146 10.45 -1.11 2.62
C GLN A 146 9.39 -0.52 1.68
N ALA A 147 8.36 -1.30 1.34
CA ALA A 147 7.25 -0.81 0.53
C ALA A 147 6.48 0.32 1.25
N LEU A 148 6.15 0.14 2.53
CA LEU A 148 5.45 1.17 3.32
C LEU A 148 6.29 2.44 3.47
N ALA A 149 7.59 2.32 3.71
CA ALA A 149 8.51 3.45 3.76
C ALA A 149 8.57 4.21 2.43
N ALA A 150 8.61 3.50 1.31
CA ALA A 150 8.56 4.10 -0.02
C ALA A 150 7.25 4.86 -0.25
N CYS A 151 6.10 4.29 0.15
CA CYS A 151 4.79 4.94 0.09
C CYS A 151 4.78 6.27 0.85
N LEU A 152 5.27 6.27 2.08
CA LEU A 152 5.36 7.47 2.93
C LEU A 152 6.31 8.52 2.35
N HIS A 153 7.51 8.08 1.91
CA HIS A 153 8.54 8.99 1.43
C HIS A 153 8.14 9.70 0.12
N HIS A 154 7.62 8.93 -0.83
CA HIS A 154 7.27 9.45 -2.15
C HIS A 154 5.85 10.03 -2.23
N LYS A 155 5.02 9.79 -1.21
CA LYS A 155 3.58 10.13 -1.22
C LYS A 155 2.88 9.56 -2.46
N ARG A 156 3.14 8.29 -2.77
CA ARG A 156 2.62 7.60 -3.98
C ARG A 156 2.27 6.16 -3.68
N PRO A 157 1.48 5.52 -4.56
CA PRO A 157 1.08 4.14 -4.37
C PRO A 157 2.25 3.17 -4.32
N VAL A 158 2.06 2.11 -3.54
CA VAL A 158 2.90 0.91 -3.51
C VAL A 158 2.04 -0.33 -3.70
N TYR A 159 2.65 -1.41 -4.18
CA TYR A 159 1.99 -2.69 -4.39
C TYR A 159 2.67 -3.79 -3.59
N ILE A 160 1.88 -4.54 -2.84
CA ILE A 160 2.33 -5.70 -2.05
C ILE A 160 1.45 -6.90 -2.42
N GLU A 161 2.06 -7.91 -3.03
CA GLU A 161 1.40 -9.15 -3.41
C GLU A 161 1.76 -10.26 -2.43
N ILE A 162 0.73 -10.90 -1.87
CA ILE A 162 0.89 -11.93 -0.84
C ILE A 162 0.28 -13.24 -1.35
N PRO A 163 1.12 -14.25 -1.67
CA PRO A 163 0.64 -15.59 -1.96
C PRO A 163 -0.21 -16.16 -0.81
N ALA A 164 -1.32 -16.82 -1.14
CA ALA A 164 -2.27 -17.32 -0.14
C ALA A 164 -1.63 -18.24 0.91
N ASP A 165 -0.60 -19.00 0.52
CA ASP A 165 0.14 -19.89 1.42
C ASP A 165 1.13 -19.17 2.34
N LEU A 166 1.40 -17.87 2.12
CA LEU A 166 2.27 -17.07 2.98
C LEU A 166 1.53 -16.34 4.10
N VAL A 167 0.25 -16.04 3.92
CA VAL A 167 -0.54 -15.21 4.85
C VAL A 167 -0.38 -15.66 6.30
N ASN A 168 -0.51 -16.97 6.54
CA ASN A 168 -0.48 -17.58 7.87
C ASN A 168 0.90 -18.17 8.24
N GLN A 169 1.95 -17.92 7.43
CA GLN A 169 3.30 -18.34 7.80
C GLN A 169 3.88 -17.41 8.86
N PRO A 170 4.65 -17.97 9.83
CA PRO A 170 5.40 -17.14 10.76
C PRO A 170 6.43 -16.30 9.99
N TYR A 171 6.55 -15.03 10.34
CA TYR A 171 7.59 -14.16 9.78
C TYR A 171 8.83 -14.11 10.67
N ALA A 172 9.96 -13.68 10.11
CA ALA A 172 11.14 -13.33 10.87
C ALA A 172 11.12 -11.82 11.18
N GLU A 173 11.44 -11.46 12.43
CA GLU A 173 11.59 -10.05 12.81
C GLU A 173 12.67 -9.38 11.94
N PRO A 174 12.42 -8.17 11.42
CA PRO A 174 13.43 -7.43 10.69
C PRO A 174 14.65 -7.14 11.58
N ILE A 175 15.86 -7.39 11.09
CA ILE A 175 17.11 -7.11 11.82
C ILE A 175 17.23 -5.61 12.11
N ALA A 176 16.75 -4.78 11.19
CA ALA A 176 16.66 -3.34 11.35
C ALA A 176 15.28 -2.90 10.82
N PRO A 177 14.29 -2.72 11.69
CA PRO A 177 12.99 -2.23 11.26
C PRO A 177 13.14 -0.86 10.61
N VAL A 178 12.51 -0.68 9.46
CA VAL A 178 12.52 0.60 8.75
C VAL A 178 11.79 1.61 9.60
N THR A 179 12.47 2.70 9.94
CA THR A 179 11.85 3.82 10.64
C THR A 179 10.90 4.53 9.69
N LEU A 180 9.61 4.50 10.02
CA LEU A 180 8.55 5.14 9.22
C LEU A 180 8.36 6.62 9.59
N GLU A 181 9.40 7.25 10.13
CA GLU A 181 9.39 8.66 10.49
C GLU A 181 9.70 9.54 9.26
N SER A 182 9.04 10.69 9.20
CA SER A 182 9.42 11.72 8.23
C SER A 182 10.82 12.22 8.54
N LYS A 183 11.62 12.52 7.51
CA LYS A 183 12.93 13.17 7.71
C LYS A 183 12.73 14.42 8.55
N LEU A 184 13.58 14.57 9.57
CA LEU A 184 13.63 15.79 10.36
C LEU A 184 13.95 16.96 9.43
N THR A 185 13.14 18.02 9.51
CA THR A 185 13.36 19.26 8.80
C THR A 185 14.58 19.95 9.39
N ASP A 186 15.49 20.46 8.56
CA ASP A 186 16.52 21.37 9.02
C ASP A 186 15.86 22.66 9.54
N THR A 187 15.93 22.83 10.86
CA THR A 187 15.25 23.94 11.55
C THR A 187 15.82 25.31 11.14
N ALA A 188 17.10 25.37 10.83
CA ALA A 188 17.73 26.62 10.41
C ALA A 188 17.23 27.04 9.02
N ALA A 189 17.25 26.10 8.07
CA ALA A 189 16.74 26.33 6.71
C ALA A 189 15.23 26.62 6.71
N LEU A 190 14.45 25.97 7.58
CA LEU A 190 13.03 26.27 7.73
C LEU A 190 12.78 27.69 8.24
N ASN A 191 13.52 28.12 9.27
CA ASN A 191 13.38 29.47 9.83
C ASN A 191 13.76 30.54 8.79
N GLU A 192 14.83 30.34 8.04
CA GLU A 192 15.24 31.25 6.96
C GLU A 192 14.14 31.36 5.89
N ALA A 193 13.62 30.25 5.42
CA ALA A 193 12.55 30.21 4.42
C ALA A 193 11.24 30.89 4.94
N VAL A 194 10.92 30.68 6.21
CA VAL A 194 9.76 31.34 6.84
C VAL A 194 9.96 32.84 6.93
N GLN A 195 11.14 33.31 7.33
CA GLN A 195 11.43 34.76 7.37
C GLN A 195 11.33 35.40 6.00
N GLU A 196 11.92 34.79 4.97
CA GLU A 196 11.81 35.27 3.59
C GLU A 196 10.36 35.34 3.11
N ALA A 197 9.57 34.29 3.37
CA ALA A 197 8.16 34.26 3.01
C ALA A 197 7.35 35.38 3.73
N VAL A 198 7.59 35.59 5.02
CA VAL A 198 6.94 36.66 5.80
C VAL A 198 7.31 38.04 5.25
N GLU A 199 8.57 38.27 4.90
CA GLU A 199 8.99 39.57 4.30
C GLU A 199 8.29 39.80 2.96
N LEU A 200 8.21 38.79 2.09
CA LEU A 200 7.51 38.88 0.81
C LEU A 200 6.03 39.17 0.99
N LEU A 201 5.35 38.46 1.89
CA LEU A 201 3.94 38.67 2.19
C LEU A 201 3.66 40.08 2.73
N ASN A 202 4.51 40.58 3.64
CA ASN A 202 4.34 41.91 4.25
C ASN A 202 4.59 43.06 3.27
N ARG A 203 5.38 42.86 2.21
CA ARG A 203 5.63 43.85 1.16
C ARG A 203 4.56 43.82 0.07
N ALA A 204 3.80 42.73 -0.05
CA ALA A 204 2.84 42.57 -1.12
C ALA A 204 1.56 43.36 -0.86
N GLU A 205 1.11 44.10 -1.84
CA GLU A 205 -0.19 44.81 -1.77
C GLU A 205 -1.40 43.85 -1.97
N ARG A 206 -1.18 42.75 -2.70
CA ARG A 206 -2.21 41.75 -3.04
C ARG A 206 -1.63 40.33 -3.04
N PRO A 207 -1.25 39.79 -1.87
CA PRO A 207 -0.64 38.47 -1.78
C PRO A 207 -1.62 37.36 -2.16
N ILE A 208 -1.11 36.32 -2.85
CA ILE A 208 -1.80 35.08 -3.13
C ILE A 208 -0.92 33.94 -2.67
N ILE A 209 -1.47 33.01 -1.89
CA ILE A 209 -0.78 31.79 -1.48
C ILE A 209 -1.38 30.62 -2.27
N LEU A 210 -0.53 29.90 -3.00
CA LEU A 210 -0.88 28.62 -3.65
C LEU A 210 -0.31 27.51 -2.77
N ALA A 211 -1.21 26.70 -2.13
CA ALA A 211 -0.89 25.59 -1.26
C ALA A 211 -1.16 24.24 -1.97
#